data_976e3b79223a2fdec76b604c078803f5
#
_entry.id   976e3b79223a2fdec76b604c078803f5
#
_cell.length_a   1.000
_cell.length_b   1.000
_cell.length_c   1.000
_cell.angle_alpha   90.00
_cell.angle_beta   90.00
_cell.angle_gamma   90.00
#
_symmetry.space_group_name_H-M   'P 1'
#
loop_
_entity.id
_entity.type
_entity.pdbx_description
1 polymer ?
#
loop_
_entity_poly.entity_id
_entity_poly.type
_entity_poly.pdbx_seq_one_letter_code
_entity_poly.pdbx_strand_id
1 'polypeptide(L)'
;MDYAIILLNFGYLLTFGALAIRDVXWLRIVLISSQFCLFIYNYLFVLNYFASFWMVFFILINSYMVIKILNERRIRIIPDEIRDLYEDIFXELSTSEFLYFWNMGTIKKYTNEHIIHSGEKQNSLLLILSGRATVKVNDNNIARLSRGAFVAEISFLTGEPASADVVTKNEVICVLWKNERLKNLKKDNLPFWMKLQHALTEDLIKKVKPQEKLNSQIKKDNGK
;
A
#
# COMPACT_ATOMS: atom_id res chain seq x y z
N MET A 1 20.17 4.94 -52.94
CA MET A 1 19.13 3.89 -52.95
C MET A 1 19.42 2.82 -51.91
N ASP A 2 20.67 2.42 -51.74
CA ASP A 2 21.06 1.34 -50.83
C ASP A 2 20.77 1.62 -49.35
N TYR A 3 21.01 2.85 -48.87
CA TYR A 3 20.73 3.23 -47.48
C TYR A 3 19.24 3.12 -47.12
N ALA A 4 18.34 3.43 -48.06
CA ALA A 4 16.90 3.32 -47.85
C ALA A 4 16.48 1.85 -47.63
N ILE A 5 17.04 0.95 -48.45
CA ILE A 5 16.78 -0.50 -48.38
C ILE A 5 17.34 -1.07 -47.05
N ILE A 6 18.53 -0.62 -46.64
CA ILE A 6 19.15 -1.04 -45.39
C ILE A 6 18.26 -0.60 -44.22
N LEU A 7 17.75 0.64 -44.19
CA LEU A 7 16.88 1.18 -43.14
C LEU A 7 15.58 0.40 -43.07
N LEU A 8 14.98 0.05 -44.21
CA LEU A 8 13.74 -0.74 -44.29
C LEU A 8 13.94 -2.12 -43.64
N ASN A 9 15.00 -2.83 -44.09
CA ASN A 9 15.29 -4.18 -43.62
C ASN A 9 15.62 -4.17 -42.11
N PHE A 10 16.36 -3.16 -41.64
CA PHE A 10 16.68 -2.99 -40.23
C PHE A 10 15.41 -2.78 -39.42
N GLY A 11 14.46 -1.97 -39.89
CA GLY A 11 13.16 -1.79 -39.24
C GLY A 11 12.40 -3.11 -39.08
N TYR A 12 12.33 -3.91 -40.17
CA TYR A 12 11.68 -5.22 -40.06
C TYR A 12 12.43 -6.19 -39.16
N LEU A 13 13.77 -6.20 -39.21
CA LEU A 13 14.57 -7.05 -38.30
C LEU A 13 14.28 -6.72 -36.83
N LEU A 14 14.17 -5.43 -36.50
CA LEU A 14 13.79 -5.01 -35.15
C LEU A 14 12.37 -5.48 -34.79
N THR A 15 11.42 -5.42 -35.72
CA THR A 15 10.06 -5.93 -35.50
C THR A 15 10.07 -7.42 -35.13
N PHE A 16 10.79 -8.23 -35.91
CA PHE A 16 10.92 -9.66 -35.65
C PHE A 16 11.65 -9.92 -34.34
N GLY A 17 12.74 -9.18 -34.08
CA GLY A 17 13.47 -9.27 -32.81
C GLY A 17 12.60 -8.96 -31.59
N ALA A 18 11.71 -7.99 -31.70
CA ALA A 18 10.78 -7.64 -30.62
C ALA A 18 9.92 -8.83 -30.20
N LEU A 19 9.48 -9.66 -31.15
CA LEU A 19 8.63 -10.83 -30.86
C LEU A 19 9.33 -11.89 -29.99
N ALA A 20 10.66 -11.90 -29.97
CA ALA A 20 11.45 -12.84 -29.16
C ALA A 20 11.67 -12.33 -27.72
N ILE A 21 11.33 -11.07 -27.43
CA ILE A 21 11.57 -10.45 -26.12
C ILE A 21 10.43 -10.79 -25.17
N ARG A 22 10.75 -11.39 -24.01
CA ARG A 22 9.77 -11.76 -22.97
C ARG A 22 9.34 -10.58 -22.12
N ASP A 23 10.23 -9.63 -21.91
CA ASP A 23 9.93 -8.45 -21.08
C ASP A 23 9.17 -7.40 -21.87
N VAL A 24 8.02 -7.08 -21.45
CA VAL A 24 7.12 -6.14 -22.10
C VAL A 24 7.70 -4.71 -22.21
N UNK A 25 8.57 -4.20 -21.45
CA UNK A 25 9.10 -3.07 -21.52
C UNK A 25 9.89 -3.00 -22.55
N TRP A 26 10.88 -3.95 -22.60
CA TRP A 26 11.84 -4.00 -23.71
C TRP A 26 11.19 -4.25 -25.08
N LEU A 27 10.22 -5.15 -25.11
CA LEU A 27 9.44 -5.40 -26.34
C LEU A 27 8.90 -4.08 -26.95
N ARG A 28 8.29 -3.24 -26.10
CA ARG A 28 7.71 -1.96 -26.55
C ARG A 28 8.78 -0.98 -27.05
N ILE A 29 9.94 -0.93 -26.38
CA ILE A 29 11.04 -0.05 -26.76
C ILE A 29 11.57 -0.44 -28.15
N VAL A 30 11.79 -1.74 -28.38
CA VAL A 30 12.27 -2.24 -29.67
C VAL A 30 11.23 -1.98 -30.77
N LEU A 31 9.92 -2.15 -30.48
CA LEU A 31 8.87 -1.81 -31.45
C LEU A 31 8.86 -0.32 -31.80
N ILE A 32 9.05 0.58 -30.83
CA ILE A 32 9.16 2.03 -31.08
C ILE A 32 10.34 2.30 -32.02
N SER A 33 11.51 1.69 -31.74
CA SER A 33 12.70 1.84 -32.57
C SER A 33 12.48 1.35 -34.01
N SER A 34 11.81 0.20 -34.13
CA SER A 34 11.42 -0.35 -35.44
C SER A 34 10.52 0.61 -36.21
N GLN A 35 9.42 1.05 -35.58
CA GLN A 35 8.46 1.95 -36.22
C GLN A 35 9.09 3.30 -36.59
N PHE A 36 10.07 3.75 -35.81
CA PHE A 36 10.81 4.97 -36.14
C PHE A 36 11.63 4.80 -37.40
N CYS A 37 12.32 3.68 -37.57
CA CYS A 37 13.06 3.37 -38.81
C CYS A 37 12.13 3.30 -40.03
N LEU A 38 10.99 2.61 -39.87
CA LEU A 38 10.01 2.47 -40.96
C LEU A 38 9.34 3.82 -41.27
N PHE A 39 9.13 4.67 -40.27
CA PHE A 39 8.61 6.03 -40.46
C PHE A 39 9.56 6.86 -41.33
N ILE A 40 10.86 6.87 -40.99
CA ILE A 40 11.89 7.59 -41.80
C ILE A 40 11.87 7.11 -43.23
N TYR A 41 11.85 5.78 -43.44
CA TYR A 41 11.80 5.19 -44.77
C TYR A 41 10.58 5.66 -45.57
N ASN A 42 9.40 5.53 -44.99
CA ASN A 42 8.13 5.89 -45.65
C ASN A 42 8.00 7.39 -45.91
N TYR A 43 8.45 8.21 -44.98
CA TYR A 43 8.30 9.66 -45.02
C TYR A 43 9.29 10.32 -46.00
N LEU A 44 10.58 9.90 -45.95
CA LEU A 44 11.63 10.57 -46.74
C LEU A 44 11.89 9.90 -48.12
N PHE A 45 11.76 8.58 -48.20
CA PHE A 45 12.16 7.87 -49.44
C PHE A 45 10.96 7.45 -50.28
N VAL A 46 9.87 7.03 -49.67
CA VAL A 46 8.67 6.57 -50.40
C VAL A 46 7.64 7.69 -50.56
N LEU A 47 7.68 8.71 -49.68
CA LEU A 47 6.71 9.82 -49.63
C LEU A 47 5.28 9.32 -49.37
N ASN A 48 5.15 8.20 -48.65
CA ASN A 48 3.86 7.62 -48.28
C ASN A 48 3.39 8.20 -46.94
N TYR A 49 2.73 9.35 -47.00
CA TYR A 49 2.26 10.08 -45.80
C TYR A 49 1.19 9.32 -45.03
N PHE A 50 0.40 8.52 -45.71
CA PHE A 50 -0.65 7.71 -45.07
C PHE A 50 -0.04 6.60 -44.15
N ALA A 51 0.96 5.88 -44.69
CA ALA A 51 1.70 4.90 -43.88
C ALA A 51 2.44 5.57 -42.72
N SER A 52 3.09 6.71 -42.99
CA SER A 52 3.83 7.48 -41.98
C SER A 52 2.91 7.93 -40.82
N PHE A 53 1.69 8.33 -41.12
CA PHE A 53 0.68 8.69 -40.11
C PHE A 53 0.42 7.52 -39.13
N TRP A 54 0.20 6.33 -39.67
CA TRP A 54 -0.06 5.14 -38.82
C TRP A 54 1.15 4.77 -37.98
N MET A 55 2.37 4.95 -38.48
CA MET A 55 3.60 4.69 -37.72
C MET A 55 3.74 5.65 -36.53
N VAL A 56 3.44 6.93 -36.74
CA VAL A 56 3.43 7.90 -35.64
C VAL A 56 2.41 7.46 -34.56
N PHE A 57 1.21 7.07 -34.98
CA PHE A 57 0.16 6.61 -34.06
C PHE A 57 0.63 5.38 -33.25
N PHE A 58 1.30 4.44 -33.91
CA PHE A 58 1.88 3.25 -33.26
C PHE A 58 2.95 3.62 -32.24
N ILE A 59 3.84 4.58 -32.58
CA ILE A 59 4.88 5.08 -31.68
C ILE A 59 4.24 5.70 -30.43
N LEU A 60 3.21 6.53 -30.61
CA LEU A 60 2.52 7.19 -29.49
C LEU A 60 1.88 6.18 -28.53
N ILE A 61 1.16 5.18 -29.05
CA ILE A 61 0.53 4.13 -28.23
C ILE A 61 1.60 3.36 -27.45
N ASN A 62 2.67 2.94 -28.11
CA ASN A 62 3.73 2.16 -27.44
C ASN A 62 4.49 3.01 -26.42
N SER A 63 4.73 4.29 -26.71
CA SER A 63 5.35 5.24 -25.77
C SER A 63 4.48 5.42 -24.51
N TYR A 64 3.18 5.61 -24.67
CA TYR A 64 2.25 5.68 -23.55
C TYR A 64 2.33 4.41 -22.69
N MET A 65 2.36 3.23 -23.33
CA MET A 65 2.44 1.97 -22.59
C MET A 65 3.78 1.81 -21.86
N VAL A 66 4.89 2.26 -22.46
CA VAL A 66 6.21 2.27 -21.79
C VAL A 66 6.17 3.14 -20.53
N ILE A 67 5.64 4.36 -20.65
CA ILE A 67 5.52 5.29 -19.52
C ILE A 67 4.67 4.64 -18.41
N LYS A 68 3.54 4.02 -18.78
CA LYS A 68 2.66 3.34 -17.83
C LYS A 68 3.40 2.21 -17.08
N ILE A 69 4.10 1.35 -17.81
CA ILE A 69 4.88 0.22 -17.25
C ILE A 69 5.99 0.74 -16.32
N LEU A 70 6.72 1.79 -16.72
CA LEU A 70 7.78 2.37 -15.89
C LEU A 70 7.21 2.97 -14.60
N ASN A 71 6.05 3.62 -14.67
CA ASN A 71 5.38 4.17 -13.48
C ASN A 71 4.92 3.06 -12.53
N GLU A 72 4.43 1.94 -13.10
CA GLU A 72 4.03 0.76 -12.30
C GLU A 72 5.24 0.06 -11.67
N ARG A 73 6.39 0.06 -12.33
CA ARG A 73 7.64 -0.55 -11.84
C ARG A 73 8.43 0.35 -10.88
N ARG A 74 8.05 1.61 -10.71
CA ARG A 74 8.75 2.50 -9.76
C ARG A 74 8.76 1.88 -8.38
N ILE A 75 9.94 1.62 -7.86
CA ILE A 75 10.13 1.18 -6.48
C ILE A 75 9.64 2.32 -5.57
N ARG A 76 8.53 2.12 -4.93
CA ARG A 76 8.03 3.05 -3.91
C ARG A 76 8.81 2.79 -2.64
N ILE A 77 9.72 3.69 -2.32
CA ILE A 77 10.56 3.60 -1.12
C ILE A 77 9.69 3.95 0.10
N ILE A 78 9.65 3.06 1.07
CA ILE A 78 9.00 3.32 2.35
C ILE A 78 9.90 4.25 3.15
N PRO A 79 9.39 5.40 3.65
CA PRO A 79 10.19 6.27 4.52
C PRO A 79 10.72 5.52 5.73
N ASP A 80 11.96 5.85 6.14
CA ASP A 80 12.63 5.16 7.24
C ASP A 80 11.85 5.26 8.56
N GLU A 81 11.12 6.37 8.76
CA GLU A 81 10.32 6.63 9.96
C GLU A 81 9.17 5.62 10.19
N ILE A 82 8.74 4.94 9.14
CA ILE A 82 7.60 4.00 9.20
C ILE A 82 7.96 2.60 8.66
N ARG A 83 9.25 2.38 8.37
CA ARG A 83 9.71 1.10 7.82
C ARG A 83 9.51 -0.03 8.82
N ASP A 84 9.81 0.21 10.10
CA ASP A 84 9.60 -0.75 11.19
C ASP A 84 8.12 -1.17 11.26
N LEU A 85 7.20 -0.22 11.15
CA LEU A 85 5.77 -0.51 11.18
C LEU A 85 5.36 -1.38 9.98
N TYR A 86 5.92 -1.10 8.81
CA TYR A 86 5.66 -1.92 7.63
C TYR A 86 6.16 -3.36 7.83
N GLU A 87 7.39 -3.52 8.29
CA GLU A 87 8.02 -4.83 8.45
C GLU A 87 7.38 -5.67 9.56
N ASP A 88 6.95 -5.03 10.66
CA ASP A 88 6.40 -5.73 11.83
C ASP A 88 4.90 -6.02 11.74
N ILE A 89 4.15 -5.17 11.02
CA ILE A 89 2.67 -5.21 11.07
C ILE A 89 2.08 -5.50 9.69
N PHE A 90 2.68 -4.93 8.64
CA PHE A 90 2.07 -4.92 7.31
C PHE A 90 2.83 -5.71 6.25
N UNK A 91 3.44 -6.48 6.66
CA UNK A 91 4.18 -7.24 5.94
C UNK A 91 3.58 -7.82 4.86
N GLU A 92 2.38 -8.30 4.89
CA GLU A 92 1.61 -8.96 3.81
C GLU A 92 1.15 -8.01 2.70
N LEU A 93 1.16 -6.71 2.97
CA LEU A 93 0.85 -5.69 1.99
C LEU A 93 2.07 -5.47 1.07
N SER A 94 1.83 -5.34 -0.22
CA SER A 94 2.88 -4.81 -1.11
C SER A 94 3.21 -3.36 -0.69
N THR A 95 4.41 -2.90 -1.03
CA THR A 95 4.84 -1.52 -0.74
C THR A 95 3.82 -0.48 -1.25
N SER A 96 3.24 -0.72 -2.43
CA SER A 96 2.24 0.19 -3.01
C SER A 96 0.94 0.20 -2.20
N GLU A 97 0.47 -0.97 -1.76
CA GLU A 97 -0.73 -1.11 -0.92
C GLU A 97 -0.51 -0.42 0.43
N PHE A 98 0.65 -0.66 1.06
CA PHE A 98 0.99 -0.04 2.33
C PHE A 98 1.02 1.49 2.22
N LEU A 99 1.74 2.04 1.25
CA LEU A 99 1.82 3.49 1.06
C LEU A 99 0.46 4.12 0.70
N TYR A 100 -0.36 3.41 -0.07
CA TYR A 100 -1.73 3.84 -0.35
C TYR A 100 -2.55 3.93 0.94
N PHE A 101 -2.53 2.87 1.75
CA PHE A 101 -3.20 2.81 3.06
C PHE A 101 -2.69 3.91 3.99
N TRP A 102 -1.37 4.04 4.09
CA TRP A 102 -0.71 5.04 4.93
C TRP A 102 -1.17 6.47 4.59
N ASN A 103 -1.18 6.80 3.31
CA ASN A 103 -1.55 8.14 2.82
C ASN A 103 -3.04 8.47 3.00
N MET A 104 -3.90 7.48 3.25
CA MET A 104 -5.29 7.72 3.63
C MET A 104 -5.43 8.16 5.09
N GLY A 105 -4.39 7.95 5.89
CA GLY A 105 -4.36 8.31 7.30
C GLY A 105 -4.13 9.80 7.54
N THR A 106 -4.52 10.25 8.72
CA THR A 106 -4.29 11.62 9.19
C THR A 106 -3.54 11.53 10.52
N ILE A 107 -2.45 12.26 10.66
CA ILE A 107 -1.68 12.30 11.90
C ILE A 107 -2.43 13.18 12.90
N LYS A 108 -2.61 12.68 14.11
CA LYS A 108 -3.23 13.41 15.23
C LYS A 108 -2.38 13.24 16.51
N LYS A 109 -2.27 14.33 17.27
CA LYS A 109 -1.58 14.35 18.56
C LYS A 109 -2.62 14.41 19.68
N TYR A 110 -2.35 13.69 20.74
CA TYR A 110 -3.15 13.65 21.97
C TYR A 110 -2.22 13.92 23.15
N THR A 111 -2.67 14.74 24.11
CA THR A 111 -1.85 15.06 25.28
C THR A 111 -2.76 15.21 26.50
N ASN A 112 -2.55 14.38 27.52
CA ASN A 112 -3.31 14.37 28.77
C ASN A 112 -4.82 14.31 28.52
N GLU A 113 -5.26 13.39 27.67
CA GLU A 113 -6.66 13.29 27.27
C GLU A 113 -7.06 11.82 27.02
N HIS A 114 -8.36 11.61 26.91
CA HIS A 114 -8.92 10.34 26.43
C HIS A 114 -8.79 10.27 24.89
N ILE A 115 -8.13 9.23 24.40
CA ILE A 115 -8.09 8.91 22.98
C ILE A 115 -9.39 8.18 22.59
N ILE A 116 -9.88 7.30 23.49
CA ILE A 116 -11.09 6.49 23.33
C ILE A 116 -11.86 6.53 24.65
N HIS A 117 -13.18 6.66 24.59
CA HIS A 117 -14.08 6.48 25.73
C HIS A 117 -14.79 5.12 25.63
N SER A 118 -14.81 4.40 26.74
CA SER A 118 -15.56 3.15 26.88
C SER A 118 -17.06 3.39 26.62
N GLY A 119 -17.72 2.48 25.93
CA GLY A 119 -19.14 2.59 25.59
C GLY A 119 -19.43 3.44 24.36
N GLU A 120 -18.45 4.19 23.85
CA GLU A 120 -18.64 5.01 22.66
C GLU A 120 -18.31 4.24 21.37
N LYS A 121 -19.12 4.46 20.35
CA LYS A 121 -18.88 3.88 19.03
C LYS A 121 -17.74 4.63 18.34
N GLN A 122 -16.74 3.90 17.92
CA GLN A 122 -15.56 4.49 17.31
C GLN A 122 -15.73 4.65 15.79
N ASN A 123 -15.42 5.84 15.30
CA ASN A 123 -15.53 6.18 13.88
C ASN A 123 -14.17 6.14 13.16
N SER A 124 -13.14 5.69 13.84
CA SER A 124 -11.77 5.67 13.29
C SER A 124 -10.97 4.53 13.91
N LEU A 125 -10.11 3.95 13.10
CA LEU A 125 -9.03 3.06 13.53
C LEU A 125 -7.79 3.93 13.75
N LEU A 126 -7.05 3.70 14.84
CA LEU A 126 -5.82 4.44 15.13
C LEU A 126 -4.63 3.48 15.29
N LEU A 127 -3.43 3.97 14.99
CA LEU A 127 -2.15 3.27 15.22
C LEU A 127 -1.19 4.24 15.90
N ILE A 128 -0.59 3.84 17.01
CA ILE A 128 0.36 4.68 17.75
C ILE A 128 1.70 4.76 16.98
N LEU A 129 2.14 5.97 16.68
CA LEU A 129 3.43 6.26 16.04
C LEU A 129 4.51 6.60 17.07
N SER A 130 4.12 7.25 18.16
CA SER A 130 5.05 7.71 19.20
C SER A 130 4.29 7.92 20.51
N GLY A 131 4.97 7.72 21.64
CA GLY A 131 4.39 7.88 22.97
C GLY A 131 3.79 6.58 23.51
N ARG A 132 3.08 6.70 24.63
CA ARG A 132 2.44 5.55 25.31
C ARG A 132 1.05 5.93 25.77
N ALA A 133 0.08 5.05 25.52
CA ALA A 133 -1.28 5.16 26.02
C ALA A 133 -1.56 4.01 27.00
N THR A 134 -2.50 4.22 27.92
CA THR A 134 -2.93 3.23 28.91
C THR A 134 -4.38 2.84 28.64
N VAL A 135 -4.63 1.56 28.59
CA VAL A 135 -5.99 0.99 28.49
C VAL A 135 -6.52 0.83 29.91
N LYS A 136 -7.73 1.34 30.16
CA LYS A 136 -8.41 1.28 31.47
C LYS A 136 -9.77 0.62 31.31
N VAL A 137 -10.10 -0.24 32.30
CA VAL A 137 -11.44 -0.80 32.48
C VAL A 137 -11.83 -0.57 33.93
N ASN A 138 -12.94 0.12 34.18
CA ASN A 138 -13.41 0.49 35.53
C ASN A 138 -12.28 1.17 36.36
N ASP A 139 -11.59 2.13 35.75
CA ASP A 139 -10.44 2.87 36.29
C ASP A 139 -9.17 2.04 36.57
N ASN A 140 -9.19 0.74 36.39
CA ASN A 140 -8.02 -0.10 36.55
C ASN A 140 -7.18 -0.12 35.25
N ASN A 141 -5.87 0.06 35.39
CA ASN A 141 -4.93 -0.03 34.27
C ASN A 141 -4.77 -1.51 33.86
N ILE A 142 -5.24 -1.86 32.67
CA ILE A 142 -5.23 -3.24 32.16
C ILE A 142 -4.03 -3.49 31.26
N ALA A 143 -3.67 -2.51 30.40
CA ALA A 143 -2.59 -2.67 29.43
C ALA A 143 -1.96 -1.34 29.08
N ARG A 144 -0.75 -1.40 28.56
CA ARG A 144 -0.04 -0.25 27.98
C ARG A 144 0.16 -0.47 26.49
N LEU A 145 -0.16 0.54 25.72
CA LEU A 145 0.01 0.56 24.27
C LEU A 145 1.15 1.49 23.92
N SER A 146 1.98 1.08 22.98
CA SER A 146 3.13 1.84 22.51
C SER A 146 3.20 1.82 20.97
N ARG A 147 4.29 2.32 20.39
CA ARG A 147 4.49 2.36 18.94
C ARG A 147 4.12 1.01 18.29
N GLY A 148 3.34 1.07 17.22
CA GLY A 148 2.87 -0.08 16.48
C GLY A 148 1.59 -0.72 17.00
N ALA A 149 1.09 -0.29 18.17
CA ALA A 149 -0.16 -0.82 18.70
C ALA A 149 -1.37 -0.12 18.06
N PHE A 150 -2.34 -0.92 17.60
CA PHE A 150 -3.63 -0.37 17.17
C PHE A 150 -4.48 0.04 18.38
N VAL A 151 -5.37 1.00 18.17
CA VAL A 151 -6.35 1.47 19.14
C VAL A 151 -7.71 1.47 18.46
N ALA A 152 -8.71 0.94 19.16
CA ALA A 152 -10.08 0.77 18.67
C ALA A 152 -10.24 -0.31 17.58
N GLU A 153 -9.27 -1.20 17.42
CA GLU A 153 -9.30 -2.27 16.43
C GLU A 153 -10.46 -3.25 16.66
N ILE A 154 -10.79 -3.57 17.91
CA ILE A 154 -11.93 -4.43 18.26
C ILE A 154 -13.23 -3.78 17.80
N SER A 155 -13.45 -2.53 18.20
CA SER A 155 -14.63 -1.76 17.80
C SER A 155 -14.73 -1.64 16.27
N PHE A 156 -13.61 -1.46 15.61
CA PHE A 156 -13.55 -1.38 14.14
C PHE A 156 -13.95 -2.70 13.47
N LEU A 157 -13.44 -3.83 13.95
CA LEU A 157 -13.69 -5.17 13.36
C LEU A 157 -15.10 -5.67 13.65
N THR A 158 -15.63 -5.44 14.87
CA THR A 158 -16.93 -5.96 15.30
C THR A 158 -18.09 -4.99 15.03
N GLY A 159 -17.80 -3.69 14.98
CA GLY A 159 -18.81 -2.64 14.91
C GLY A 159 -19.43 -2.28 16.27
N GLU A 160 -18.97 -2.95 17.34
CA GLU A 160 -19.45 -2.71 18.72
C GLU A 160 -18.79 -1.47 19.33
N PRO A 161 -19.41 -0.86 20.35
CA PRO A 161 -18.76 0.22 21.10
C PRO A 161 -17.44 -0.23 21.73
N ALA A 162 -16.57 0.72 22.03
CA ALA A 162 -15.28 0.45 22.68
C ALA A 162 -15.50 -0.16 24.06
N SER A 163 -14.77 -1.22 24.39
CA SER A 163 -14.90 -1.94 25.66
C SER A 163 -14.07 -1.34 26.80
N ALA A 164 -13.21 -0.36 26.50
CA ALA A 164 -12.28 0.21 27.47
C ALA A 164 -11.96 1.68 27.11
N ASP A 165 -11.57 2.44 28.12
CA ASP A 165 -10.98 3.75 27.92
C ASP A 165 -9.54 3.62 27.48
N VAL A 166 -9.08 4.50 26.59
CA VAL A 166 -7.66 4.64 26.25
C VAL A 166 -7.24 6.07 26.56
N VAL A 167 -6.33 6.22 27.51
CA VAL A 167 -5.91 7.54 28.02
C VAL A 167 -4.42 7.74 27.82
N THR A 168 -4.03 9.00 27.70
CA THR A 168 -2.63 9.39 27.68
C THR A 168 -2.34 10.46 28.73
N LYS A 169 -1.18 10.37 29.37
CA LYS A 169 -0.66 11.39 30.29
C LYS A 169 0.34 12.31 29.58
N ASN A 170 1.07 11.77 28.61
CA ASN A 170 2.09 12.49 27.84
C ASN A 170 1.65 12.57 26.39
N GLU A 171 2.43 13.26 25.56
CA GLU A 171 2.14 13.34 24.12
C GLU A 171 2.15 11.94 23.50
N VAL A 172 1.10 11.64 22.75
CA VAL A 172 0.97 10.44 21.92
C VAL A 172 0.62 10.89 20.51
N ILE A 173 1.38 10.42 19.54
CA ILE A 173 1.12 10.70 18.13
C ILE A 173 0.55 9.42 17.50
N CYS A 174 -0.61 9.56 16.84
CA CYS A 174 -1.27 8.45 16.14
C CYS A 174 -1.50 8.81 14.68
N VAL A 175 -1.52 7.80 13.83
CA VAL A 175 -2.17 7.91 12.53
C VAL A 175 -3.60 7.36 12.69
N LEU A 176 -4.55 8.07 12.08
CA LEU A 176 -5.99 7.85 12.23
C LEU A 176 -6.60 7.62 10.84
N TRP A 177 -7.34 6.54 10.68
CA TRP A 177 -8.09 6.24 9.46
C TRP A 177 -9.58 6.24 9.76
N LYS A 178 -10.35 7.07 9.05
CA LYS A 178 -11.81 7.12 9.19
C LYS A 178 -12.44 5.81 8.69
N ASN A 179 -13.35 5.25 9.47
CA ASN A 179 -14.05 4.00 9.13
C ASN A 179 -14.75 4.07 7.77
N GLU A 180 -15.26 5.22 7.40
CA GLU A 180 -15.91 5.44 6.10
C GLU A 180 -14.94 5.16 4.92
N ARG A 181 -13.70 5.69 5.02
CA ARG A 181 -12.67 5.44 3.98
C ARG A 181 -12.29 3.97 3.91
N LEU A 182 -12.18 3.31 5.06
CA LEU A 182 -11.84 1.88 5.14
C LEU A 182 -12.97 1.01 4.59
N LYS A 183 -14.23 1.38 4.81
CA LYS A 183 -15.38 0.69 4.23
C LYS A 183 -15.41 0.81 2.70
N ASN A 184 -15.03 1.94 2.15
CA ASN A 184 -14.91 2.11 0.70
C ASN A 184 -13.78 1.23 0.15
N LEU A 185 -12.64 1.17 0.83
CA LEU A 185 -11.54 0.28 0.47
C LEU A 185 -11.99 -1.19 0.40
N LYS A 186 -12.81 -1.63 1.33
CA LYS A 186 -13.39 -2.99 1.34
C LYS A 186 -14.22 -3.26 0.08
N LYS A 187 -14.99 -2.28 -0.38
CA LYS A 187 -15.81 -2.40 -1.60
C LYS A 187 -14.96 -2.42 -2.87
N ASP A 188 -13.93 -1.58 -2.91
CA ASP A 188 -13.14 -1.33 -4.12
C ASP A 188 -12.03 -2.37 -4.33
N ASN A 189 -11.48 -2.94 -3.24
CA ASN A 189 -10.34 -3.88 -3.31
C ASN A 189 -10.41 -4.89 -2.16
N LEU A 190 -11.22 -5.92 -2.36
CA LEU A 190 -11.42 -6.97 -1.36
C LEU A 190 -10.13 -7.73 -0.99
N PRO A 191 -9.24 -8.11 -1.94
CA PRO A 191 -7.98 -8.77 -1.57
C PRO A 191 -7.11 -7.93 -0.63
N PHE A 192 -7.00 -6.64 -0.89
CA PHE A 192 -6.25 -5.73 -0.01
C PHE A 192 -6.91 -5.65 1.39
N TRP A 193 -8.25 -5.54 1.42
CA TRP A 193 -9.01 -5.51 2.67
C TRP A 193 -8.75 -6.75 3.54
N MET A 194 -8.69 -7.94 2.92
CA MET A 194 -8.42 -9.20 3.64
C MET A 194 -7.04 -9.19 4.30
N LYS A 195 -6.01 -8.70 3.62
CA LYS A 195 -4.66 -8.54 4.17
C LYS A 195 -4.66 -7.59 5.37
N LEU A 196 -5.37 -6.46 5.26
CA LEU A 196 -5.48 -5.47 6.34
C LEU A 196 -6.20 -6.08 7.57
N GLN A 197 -7.31 -6.81 7.34
CA GLN A 197 -8.00 -7.53 8.42
C GLN A 197 -7.08 -8.54 9.11
N HIS A 198 -6.27 -9.26 8.36
CA HIS A 198 -5.32 -10.22 8.90
C HIS A 198 -4.31 -9.51 9.83
N ALA A 199 -3.73 -8.41 9.38
CA ALA A 199 -2.80 -7.61 10.19
C ALA A 199 -3.43 -7.14 11.51
N LEU A 200 -4.67 -6.65 11.46
CA LEU A 200 -5.42 -6.23 12.66
C LEU A 200 -5.69 -7.41 13.61
N THR A 201 -6.05 -8.56 13.07
CA THR A 201 -6.32 -9.77 13.86
C THR A 201 -5.05 -10.29 14.54
N GLU A 202 -3.92 -10.25 13.85
CA GLU A 202 -2.62 -10.62 14.43
C GLU A 202 -2.24 -9.73 15.60
N ASP A 203 -2.45 -8.42 15.50
CA ASP A 203 -2.20 -7.47 16.59
C ASP A 203 -3.06 -7.82 17.81
N LEU A 204 -4.34 -8.14 17.60
CA LEU A 204 -5.24 -8.57 18.68
C LEU A 204 -4.74 -9.84 19.37
N ILE A 205 -4.32 -10.85 18.59
CA ILE A 205 -3.78 -12.10 19.15
C ILE A 205 -2.53 -11.83 20.00
N LYS A 206 -1.65 -10.94 19.54
CA LYS A 206 -0.45 -10.54 20.28
C LYS A 206 -0.78 -9.88 21.63
N LYS A 207 -1.89 -9.12 21.69
CA LYS A 207 -2.35 -8.45 22.92
C LYS A 207 -3.02 -9.41 23.91
N VAL A 208 -3.75 -10.42 23.43
CA VAL A 208 -4.51 -11.36 24.28
C VAL A 208 -3.60 -12.41 24.93
N LYS A 209 -2.63 -12.97 24.20
CA LYS A 209 -1.74 -14.02 24.68
C LYS A 209 -1.00 -13.74 26.02
N PRO A 210 -0.47 -12.53 26.27
CA PRO A 210 0.17 -12.24 27.56
C PRO A 210 -0.82 -12.19 28.73
N GLN A 211 -2.06 -11.76 28.51
CA GLN A 211 -3.09 -11.66 29.54
C GLN A 211 -3.56 -13.05 29.99
N GLU A 212 -3.68 -14.02 29.09
CA GLU A 212 -4.04 -15.40 29.42
C GLU A 212 -2.97 -16.07 30.29
N LYS A 213 -1.67 -15.85 29.97
CA LYS A 213 -0.56 -16.38 30.75
C LYS A 213 -0.55 -15.79 32.18
N LEU A 214 -0.78 -14.49 32.30
CA LEU A 214 -0.83 -13.83 33.61
C LEU A 214 -2.02 -14.33 34.46
N ASN A 215 -3.20 -14.44 33.83
CA ASN A 215 -4.40 -14.92 34.51
C ASN A 215 -4.28 -16.40 34.95
N SER A 216 -3.60 -17.22 34.14
CA SER A 216 -3.37 -18.63 34.48
C SER A 216 -2.35 -18.79 35.62
N GLN A 217 -1.38 -17.89 35.74
CA GLN A 217 -0.44 -17.85 36.87
C GLN A 217 -1.13 -17.42 38.16
N ILE A 218 -1.95 -16.37 38.13
CA ILE A 218 -2.71 -15.89 39.28
C ILE A 218 -3.67 -16.99 39.83
N LYS A 219 -4.32 -17.72 38.89
CA LYS A 219 -5.19 -18.86 39.31
C LYS A 219 -4.40 -19.99 39.95
N LYS A 220 -3.17 -20.25 39.55
CA LYS A 220 -2.31 -21.26 40.17
C LYS A 220 -1.82 -20.84 41.56
N ASP A 221 -1.54 -19.56 41.76
CA ASP A 221 -1.05 -19.03 43.05
C ASP A 221 -2.17 -18.91 44.10
N ASN A 222 -3.40 -18.63 43.64
CA ASN A 222 -4.56 -18.51 44.56
C ASN A 222 -5.26 -19.86 44.86
N GLY A 223 -4.81 -20.94 44.21
CA GLY A 223 -5.33 -22.31 44.41
C GLY A 223 -4.49 -23.19 45.32
N LYS A 224 -3.46 -22.62 45.98
CA LYS A 224 -2.67 -23.25 47.04
C LYS A 224 -3.01 -22.59 48.37
#